data_9841f29c78882ad4fce46ac99887ed5e
#
_entry.id   9841f29c78882ad4fce46ac99887ed5e
#
_cell.length_a   1.000
_cell.length_b   1.000
_cell.length_c   1.000
_cell.angle_alpha   90.00
_cell.angle_beta   90.00
_cell.angle_gamma   90.00
#
_symmetry.space_group_name_H-M   'P 1'
#
loop_
_entity.id
_entity.type
_entity.pdbx_description
1 polymer ?
#
loop_
_entity_poly.entity_id
_entity_poly.type
_entity_poly.pdbx_seq_one_letter_code
_entity_poly.pdbx_strand_id
1 'polypeptide(L)'
;DMWSNHGTHVAGTAAGVHGATATVSGVTIRGLSGIAPKAFLGNYNVFPSKGAGFIAFGGSAFSHDIIKALEDAVADGMDVVNMSLGGGVQGPHDLLAEATNATVDAGLIVAVAAGNSGPGDATVESPGSAEKALTAGASTNPHFVGQPVTVQDVGTYGGAVGDFAAFQTVTYPYDFWGNLTSDTSGQACSAVSGTPFAGKIAVIRRGACTFTTK
;
A
#
# COMPACT_ATOMS: atom_id res chain seq x y z
N ASP A 1 5.89 14.03 -1.85
CA ASP A 1 4.99 14.20 -0.71
C ASP A 1 5.80 14.02 0.58
N MET A 2 5.85 15.05 1.41
CA MET A 2 6.61 15.01 2.69
C MET A 2 5.92 14.15 3.77
N TRP A 3 4.70 13.71 3.55
CA TRP A 3 3.85 13.06 4.56
C TRP A 3 3.47 11.63 4.22
N SER A 4 3.63 11.23 2.97
CA SER A 4 3.33 9.89 2.49
C SER A 4 4.28 9.50 1.37
N ASN A 5 4.84 8.32 1.44
CA ASN A 5 5.67 7.76 0.38
C ASN A 5 4.82 7.16 -0.76
N HIS A 6 3.49 7.12 -0.61
CA HIS A 6 2.60 6.43 -1.53
C HIS A 6 2.70 6.98 -2.97
N GLY A 7 2.52 8.30 -3.15
CA GLY A 7 2.60 8.92 -4.48
C GLY A 7 3.97 8.75 -5.13
N THR A 8 5.06 8.86 -4.35
CA THR A 8 6.43 8.60 -4.84
C THR A 8 6.60 7.15 -5.29
N HIS A 9 6.06 6.19 -4.54
CA HIS A 9 6.10 4.77 -4.89
C HIS A 9 5.31 4.50 -6.17
N VAL A 10 4.11 5.06 -6.29
CA VAL A 10 3.26 4.94 -7.49
C VAL A 10 3.96 5.53 -8.72
N ALA A 11 4.52 6.74 -8.61
CA ALA A 11 5.26 7.38 -9.69
C ALA A 11 6.50 6.56 -10.11
N GLY A 12 7.23 6.00 -9.14
CA GLY A 12 8.36 5.11 -9.39
C GLY A 12 7.95 3.82 -10.11
N THR A 13 6.80 3.24 -9.74
CA THR A 13 6.25 2.05 -10.40
C THR A 13 5.80 2.37 -11.84
N ALA A 14 5.18 3.52 -12.05
CA ALA A 14 4.71 3.94 -13.37
C ALA A 14 5.86 4.30 -14.32
N ALA A 15 6.75 5.21 -13.90
CA ALA A 15 7.72 5.86 -14.79
C ALA A 15 9.14 5.99 -14.18
N GLY A 16 9.47 5.20 -13.17
CA GLY A 16 10.80 5.21 -12.56
C GLY A 16 11.92 4.91 -13.55
N VAL A 17 13.05 5.58 -13.41
CA VAL A 17 14.19 5.45 -14.33
C VAL A 17 14.70 4.01 -14.39
N HIS A 18 15.14 3.61 -15.58
CA HIS A 18 15.69 2.28 -15.81
C HIS A 18 17.05 2.10 -15.12
N GLY A 19 17.27 0.90 -14.56
CA GLY A 19 18.55 0.52 -13.95
C GLY A 19 18.75 0.95 -12.51
N ALA A 20 17.70 1.43 -11.84
CA ALA A 20 17.77 1.80 -10.42
C ALA A 20 18.10 0.60 -9.52
N THR A 21 18.67 0.89 -8.36
CA THR A 21 18.97 -0.09 -7.31
C THR A 21 18.20 0.27 -6.06
N ALA A 22 17.57 -0.69 -5.43
CA ALA A 22 16.89 -0.52 -4.15
C ALA A 22 17.22 -1.67 -3.20
N THR A 23 17.05 -1.41 -1.90
CA THR A 23 17.15 -2.45 -0.87
C THR A 23 15.79 -2.63 -0.23
N VAL A 24 15.27 -3.86 -0.29
CA VAL A 24 13.98 -4.24 0.29
C VAL A 24 14.22 -5.37 1.28
N SER A 25 13.81 -5.19 2.52
CA SER A 25 14.01 -6.17 3.60
C SER A 25 15.44 -6.71 3.69
N GLY A 26 16.44 -5.82 3.53
CA GLY A 26 17.87 -6.17 3.56
C GLY A 26 18.40 -6.85 2.29
N VAL A 27 17.57 -7.07 1.28
CA VAL A 27 17.96 -7.65 -0.02
C VAL A 27 18.15 -6.53 -1.04
N THR A 28 19.33 -6.45 -1.66
CA THR A 28 19.61 -5.48 -2.71
C THR A 28 19.13 -6.00 -4.06
N ILE A 29 18.23 -5.28 -4.68
CA ILE A 29 17.68 -5.54 -6.01
C ILE A 29 18.26 -4.51 -6.98
N ARG A 30 18.76 -4.98 -8.11
CA ARG A 30 19.39 -4.16 -9.14
C ARG A 30 18.59 -4.20 -10.43
N GLY A 31 18.74 -3.18 -11.25
CA GLY A 31 18.09 -3.12 -12.56
C GLY A 31 16.59 -2.85 -12.48
N LEU A 32 16.13 -2.24 -11.41
CA LEU A 32 14.73 -1.83 -11.29
C LEU A 32 14.39 -0.76 -12.31
N SER A 33 13.14 -0.77 -12.76
CA SER A 33 12.60 0.20 -13.70
C SER A 33 11.10 0.37 -13.44
N GLY A 34 10.59 1.56 -13.66
CA GLY A 34 9.17 1.74 -13.88
C GLY A 34 8.71 1.05 -15.17
N ILE A 35 7.43 0.89 -15.33
CA ILE A 35 6.86 0.22 -16.53
C ILE A 35 7.08 1.07 -17.79
N ALA A 36 7.00 2.39 -17.67
CA ALA A 36 7.21 3.36 -18.74
C ALA A 36 8.35 4.34 -18.42
N PRO A 37 9.63 3.89 -18.35
CA PRO A 37 10.73 4.69 -17.80
C PRO A 37 11.15 5.89 -18.67
N LYS A 38 10.54 6.05 -19.84
CA LYS A 38 10.75 7.17 -20.76
C LYS A 38 9.55 8.12 -20.83
N ALA A 39 8.46 7.83 -20.10
CA ALA A 39 7.31 8.72 -20.05
C ALA A 39 7.64 9.99 -19.26
N PHE A 40 7.05 11.11 -19.69
CA PHE A 40 7.00 12.32 -18.87
C PHE A 40 5.97 12.13 -17.76
N LEU A 41 6.23 12.67 -16.59
CA LEU A 41 5.40 12.51 -15.40
C LEU A 41 4.83 13.86 -14.97
N GLY A 42 3.49 14.00 -14.98
CA GLY A 42 2.76 15.06 -14.30
C GLY A 42 2.38 14.63 -12.88
N ASN A 43 2.43 15.55 -11.93
CA ASN A 43 2.03 15.29 -10.54
C ASN A 43 0.89 16.23 -10.13
N TYR A 44 -0.29 15.66 -9.91
CA TYR A 44 -1.49 16.35 -9.44
C TYR A 44 -1.76 15.93 -7.99
N ASN A 45 -1.32 16.75 -7.04
CA ASN A 45 -1.44 16.42 -5.62
C ASN A 45 -2.84 16.80 -5.10
N VAL A 46 -3.66 15.80 -4.86
CA VAL A 46 -5.05 15.95 -4.37
C VAL A 46 -5.20 15.64 -2.88
N PHE A 47 -4.16 15.10 -2.23
CA PHE A 47 -4.16 14.84 -0.80
C PHE A 47 -3.48 15.99 -0.06
N PRO A 48 -4.22 16.81 0.68
CA PRO A 48 -3.64 17.94 1.40
C PRO A 48 -2.68 17.47 2.48
N SER A 49 -1.62 18.25 2.72
CA SER A 49 -0.63 17.98 3.77
C SER A 49 -1.17 18.38 5.16
N LYS A 50 -0.58 17.84 6.23
CA LYS A 50 -0.85 18.29 7.60
C LYS A 50 -0.64 19.79 7.70
N GLY A 51 -1.63 20.51 8.27
CA GLY A 51 -1.60 21.95 8.45
C GLY A 51 -2.43 22.74 7.43
N ALA A 52 -2.96 22.13 6.38
CA ALA A 52 -3.94 22.74 5.50
C ALA A 52 -5.36 22.50 6.04
N GLY A 53 -5.75 23.27 7.04
CA GLY A 53 -7.12 23.27 7.56
C GLY A 53 -7.51 21.98 8.32
N PHE A 54 -8.66 21.42 8.08
CA PHE A 54 -9.30 20.33 8.83
C PHE A 54 -8.70 18.93 8.64
N ILE A 55 -7.44 18.80 8.28
CA ILE A 55 -6.84 17.49 8.06
C ILE A 55 -6.36 16.88 9.38
N ALA A 56 -7.30 16.60 10.23
CA ALA A 56 -7.15 15.55 11.22
C ALA A 56 -7.19 14.15 10.59
N PHE A 57 -7.54 14.04 9.31
CA PHE A 57 -7.75 12.81 8.56
C PHE A 57 -6.68 12.64 7.48
N GLY A 58 -5.45 12.37 7.89
CA GLY A 58 -4.37 12.12 6.94
C GLY A 58 -4.75 11.04 5.92
N GLY A 59 -4.55 11.35 4.66
CA GLY A 59 -4.86 10.45 3.55
C GLY A 59 -6.25 10.58 2.93
N SER A 60 -7.01 11.64 3.24
CA SER A 60 -8.30 11.96 2.59
C SER A 60 -8.14 13.06 1.56
N ALA A 61 -8.89 12.96 0.47
CA ALA A 61 -9.05 13.99 -0.55
C ALA A 61 -10.54 14.31 -0.75
N PHE A 62 -10.84 15.49 -1.21
CA PHE A 62 -12.21 15.83 -1.63
C PHE A 62 -12.41 15.47 -3.09
N SER A 63 -13.60 14.98 -3.44
CA SER A 63 -13.93 14.63 -4.82
C SER A 63 -13.77 15.80 -5.78
N HIS A 64 -14.09 17.02 -5.35
CA HIS A 64 -13.93 18.20 -6.21
C HIS A 64 -12.46 18.55 -6.51
N ASP A 65 -11.52 18.27 -5.59
CA ASP A 65 -10.10 18.47 -5.84
C ASP A 65 -9.57 17.43 -6.84
N ILE A 66 -10.05 16.18 -6.74
CA ILE A 66 -9.71 15.12 -7.69
C ILE A 66 -10.29 15.46 -9.09
N ILE A 67 -11.53 15.92 -9.14
CA ILE A 67 -12.17 16.34 -10.40
C ILE A 67 -11.39 17.49 -11.03
N LYS A 68 -11.01 18.49 -10.24
CA LYS A 68 -10.18 19.60 -10.74
C LYS A 68 -8.84 19.11 -11.30
N ALA A 69 -8.20 18.15 -10.65
CA ALA A 69 -6.97 17.56 -11.14
C ALA A 69 -7.16 16.79 -12.47
N LEU A 70 -8.30 16.13 -12.65
CA LEU A 70 -8.66 15.49 -13.93
C LEU A 70 -8.88 16.53 -15.05
N GLU A 71 -9.57 17.63 -14.77
CA GLU A 71 -9.73 18.75 -15.71
C GLU A 71 -8.38 19.35 -16.11
N ASP A 72 -7.49 19.56 -15.13
CA ASP A 72 -6.15 20.08 -15.38
C ASP A 72 -5.33 19.11 -16.23
N ALA A 73 -5.40 17.80 -15.96
CA ALA A 73 -4.72 16.79 -16.76
C ALA A 73 -5.19 16.79 -18.24
N VAL A 74 -6.48 16.98 -18.48
CA VAL A 74 -7.02 17.16 -19.84
C VAL A 74 -6.47 18.44 -20.47
N ALA A 75 -6.49 19.55 -19.73
CA ALA A 75 -6.03 20.86 -20.23
C ALA A 75 -4.51 20.87 -20.51
N ASP A 76 -3.73 20.15 -19.72
CA ASP A 76 -2.28 20.02 -19.88
C ASP A 76 -1.90 19.05 -21.01
N GLY A 77 -2.87 18.36 -21.61
CA GLY A 77 -2.64 17.43 -22.71
C GLY A 77 -1.97 16.12 -22.29
N MET A 78 -2.29 15.61 -21.11
CA MET A 78 -1.83 14.29 -20.66
C MET A 78 -2.48 13.19 -21.49
N ASP A 79 -1.76 12.11 -21.73
CA ASP A 79 -2.27 10.93 -22.46
C ASP A 79 -2.90 9.91 -21.50
N VAL A 80 -2.34 9.77 -20.30
CA VAL A 80 -2.71 8.75 -19.32
C VAL A 80 -2.80 9.37 -17.93
N VAL A 81 -3.86 9.05 -17.21
CA VAL A 81 -4.01 9.36 -15.78
C VAL A 81 -3.98 8.07 -14.98
N ASN A 82 -3.16 8.03 -13.91
CA ASN A 82 -3.18 6.97 -12.93
C ASN A 82 -3.76 7.46 -11.60
N MET A 83 -4.80 6.83 -11.13
CA MET A 83 -5.44 7.09 -9.84
C MET A 83 -5.29 5.87 -8.91
N SER A 84 -4.17 5.77 -8.21
CA SER A 84 -3.98 4.79 -7.13
C SER A 84 -4.61 5.29 -5.84
N LEU A 85 -5.88 5.58 -5.90
CA LEU A 85 -6.71 6.11 -4.83
C LEU A 85 -8.13 5.55 -4.96
N GLY A 86 -8.90 5.67 -3.89
CA GLY A 86 -10.30 5.27 -3.86
C GLY A 86 -10.90 5.50 -2.48
N GLY A 87 -12.19 5.52 -2.39
CA GLY A 87 -12.89 5.72 -1.14
C GLY A 87 -14.36 5.33 -1.21
N GLY A 88 -14.71 4.33 -0.43
CA GLY A 88 -16.08 3.84 -0.32
C GLY A 88 -16.63 3.17 -1.57
N VAL A 89 -17.53 2.24 -1.36
CA VAL A 89 -18.28 1.58 -2.44
C VAL A 89 -19.51 2.44 -2.74
N GLN A 90 -19.48 3.18 -3.84
CA GLN A 90 -20.50 4.18 -4.21
C GLN A 90 -21.35 3.74 -5.42
N GLY A 91 -20.86 2.74 -6.16
CA GLY A 91 -21.46 2.35 -7.43
C GLY A 91 -20.97 3.22 -8.62
N PRO A 92 -21.47 2.94 -9.84
CA PRO A 92 -20.93 3.52 -11.07
C PRO A 92 -21.40 4.97 -11.36
N HIS A 93 -22.37 5.47 -10.63
CA HIS A 93 -22.99 6.78 -10.89
C HIS A 93 -22.72 7.82 -9.81
N ASP A 94 -21.65 7.65 -9.02
CA ASP A 94 -21.22 8.74 -8.15
C ASP A 94 -20.47 9.82 -8.94
N LEU A 95 -20.39 11.02 -8.35
CA LEU A 95 -19.83 12.20 -9.01
C LEU A 95 -18.40 11.97 -9.54
N LEU A 96 -17.57 11.24 -8.79
CA LEU A 96 -16.18 11.02 -9.17
C LEU A 96 -16.07 9.96 -10.28
N ALA A 97 -16.92 8.93 -10.26
CA ALA A 97 -17.01 7.96 -11.36
C ALA A 97 -17.48 8.60 -12.66
N GLU A 98 -18.47 9.50 -12.60
CA GLU A 98 -18.95 10.27 -13.77
C GLU A 98 -17.85 11.20 -14.32
N ALA A 99 -17.12 11.91 -13.46
CA ALA A 99 -16.00 12.75 -13.88
C ALA A 99 -14.86 11.91 -14.52
N THR A 100 -14.62 10.72 -13.97
CA THR A 100 -13.66 9.77 -14.55
C THR A 100 -14.08 9.32 -15.95
N ASN A 101 -15.36 8.98 -16.14
CA ASN A 101 -15.92 8.66 -17.46
C ASN A 101 -15.79 9.84 -18.45
N ALA A 102 -16.07 11.05 -18.00
CA ALA A 102 -15.92 12.26 -18.82
C ALA A 102 -14.46 12.52 -19.23
N THR A 103 -13.50 12.22 -18.34
CA THR A 103 -12.06 12.30 -18.65
C THR A 103 -11.67 11.31 -19.76
N VAL A 104 -12.21 10.08 -19.72
CA VAL A 104 -12.01 9.11 -20.81
C VAL A 104 -12.65 9.60 -22.11
N ASP A 105 -13.85 10.19 -22.05
CA ASP A 105 -14.52 10.77 -23.24
C ASP A 105 -13.74 11.94 -23.82
N ALA A 106 -12.99 12.68 -22.99
CA ALA A 106 -12.08 13.73 -23.44
C ALA A 106 -10.81 13.19 -24.14
N GLY A 107 -10.61 11.87 -24.15
CA GLY A 107 -9.54 11.21 -24.90
C GLY A 107 -8.40 10.65 -24.08
N LEU A 108 -8.43 10.75 -22.75
CA LEU A 108 -7.38 10.21 -21.88
C LEU A 108 -7.62 8.74 -21.53
N ILE A 109 -6.56 8.00 -21.33
CA ILE A 109 -6.64 6.67 -20.72
C ILE A 109 -6.60 6.87 -19.20
N VAL A 110 -7.61 6.39 -18.49
CA VAL A 110 -7.68 6.51 -17.03
C VAL A 110 -7.57 5.15 -16.38
N ALA A 111 -6.46 4.92 -15.65
CA ALA A 111 -6.22 3.72 -14.87
C ALA A 111 -6.52 3.98 -13.39
N VAL A 112 -7.36 3.15 -12.78
CA VAL A 112 -7.85 3.33 -11.41
C VAL A 112 -7.65 2.07 -10.58
N ALA A 113 -7.30 2.21 -9.31
CA ALA A 113 -7.29 1.10 -8.37
C ALA A 113 -8.72 0.60 -8.09
N ALA A 114 -8.91 -0.72 -8.00
CA ALA A 114 -10.20 -1.30 -7.58
C ALA A 114 -10.54 -1.03 -6.10
N GLY A 115 -9.58 -0.57 -5.31
CA GLY A 115 -9.74 -0.31 -3.88
C GLY A 115 -9.23 -1.43 -2.98
N ASN A 116 -9.52 -1.32 -1.69
CA ASN A 116 -9.00 -2.21 -0.64
C ASN A 116 -10.12 -2.91 0.17
N SER A 117 -11.36 -2.80 -0.25
CA SER A 117 -12.51 -3.36 0.46
C SER A 117 -12.79 -4.84 0.15
N GLY A 118 -12.04 -5.43 -0.80
CA GLY A 118 -12.13 -6.85 -1.13
C GLY A 118 -11.72 -7.80 0.01
N PRO A 119 -11.85 -9.13 -0.17
CA PRO A 119 -12.08 -9.86 -1.41
C PRO A 119 -13.57 -10.21 -1.70
N GLY A 120 -14.52 -9.66 -0.96
CA GLY A 120 -15.95 -9.95 -1.16
C GLY A 120 -16.51 -9.41 -2.49
N ASP A 121 -17.76 -9.79 -2.77
CA ASP A 121 -18.50 -9.28 -3.92
C ASP A 121 -18.88 -7.81 -3.72
N ALA A 122 -19.02 -7.07 -4.84
CA ALA A 122 -19.43 -5.67 -4.86
C ALA A 122 -18.55 -4.74 -3.98
N THR A 123 -17.25 -4.96 -3.95
CA THR A 123 -16.29 -4.20 -3.13
C THR A 123 -15.40 -3.27 -3.94
N VAL A 124 -15.67 -3.05 -5.23
CA VAL A 124 -14.95 -2.06 -6.03
C VAL A 124 -15.31 -0.66 -5.55
N GLU A 125 -14.28 0.10 -5.17
CA GLU A 125 -14.43 1.45 -4.63
C GLU A 125 -14.51 2.50 -5.76
N SER A 126 -15.10 3.66 -5.46
CA SER A 126 -15.06 4.82 -6.36
C SER A 126 -13.66 5.45 -6.36
N PRO A 127 -13.12 5.90 -7.53
CA PRO A 127 -13.73 5.89 -8.87
C PRO A 127 -13.46 4.62 -9.70
N GLY A 128 -12.93 3.55 -9.12
CA GLY A 128 -12.73 2.27 -9.80
C GLY A 128 -14.01 1.64 -10.35
N SER A 129 -15.17 2.09 -9.88
CA SER A 129 -16.50 1.70 -10.39
C SER A 129 -16.90 2.42 -11.68
N ALA A 130 -16.11 3.37 -12.17
CA ALA A 130 -16.38 4.08 -13.42
C ALA A 130 -16.36 3.13 -14.62
N GLU A 131 -17.39 3.15 -15.47
CA GLU A 131 -17.59 2.17 -16.53
C GLU A 131 -16.53 2.21 -17.63
N LYS A 132 -15.93 3.39 -17.87
CA LYS A 132 -14.94 3.62 -18.94
C LYS A 132 -13.49 3.53 -18.46
N ALA A 133 -13.26 3.44 -17.17
CA ALA A 133 -11.92 3.36 -16.60
C ALA A 133 -11.30 1.98 -16.76
N LEU A 134 -9.98 1.92 -16.80
CA LEU A 134 -9.21 0.68 -16.66
C LEU A 134 -9.02 0.40 -15.17
N THR A 135 -9.94 -0.33 -14.57
CA THR A 135 -9.88 -0.64 -13.15
C THR A 135 -9.01 -1.86 -12.89
N ALA A 136 -7.97 -1.66 -12.08
CA ALA A 136 -6.98 -2.67 -11.74
C ALA A 136 -7.19 -3.21 -10.33
N GLY A 137 -7.48 -4.50 -10.24
CA GLY A 137 -7.47 -5.27 -8.99
C GLY A 137 -6.11 -5.93 -8.76
N ALA A 138 -5.91 -6.47 -7.55
CA ALA A 138 -4.71 -7.18 -7.17
C ALA A 138 -5.02 -8.62 -6.79
N SER A 139 -4.12 -9.53 -7.15
CA SER A 139 -4.10 -10.90 -6.66
C SER A 139 -2.82 -11.16 -5.88
N THR A 140 -2.86 -12.09 -4.93
CA THR A 140 -1.66 -12.58 -4.28
C THR A 140 -0.86 -13.46 -5.22
N ASN A 141 0.46 -13.45 -5.08
CA ASN A 141 1.36 -14.35 -5.77
C ASN A 141 2.30 -15.03 -4.75
N PRO A 142 2.91 -16.18 -5.09
CA PRO A 142 3.78 -16.90 -4.17
C PRO A 142 5.20 -16.31 -4.04
N HIS A 143 5.50 -15.23 -4.75
CA HIS A 143 6.83 -14.61 -4.72
C HIS A 143 6.92 -13.61 -3.58
N PHE A 144 8.01 -13.69 -2.83
CA PHE A 144 8.31 -12.78 -1.74
C PHE A 144 9.79 -12.42 -1.74
N VAL A 145 10.09 -11.13 -1.65
CA VAL A 145 11.46 -10.64 -1.46
C VAL A 145 11.66 -10.35 0.02
N GLY A 146 12.51 -11.13 0.68
CA GLY A 146 12.73 -10.98 2.12
C GLY A 146 13.91 -11.82 2.62
N GLN A 147 14.10 -11.77 3.92
CA GLN A 147 15.11 -12.57 4.61
C GLN A 147 14.57 -13.97 4.93
N PRO A 148 15.41 -15.02 4.89
CA PRO A 148 14.96 -16.35 5.21
C PRO A 148 14.68 -16.49 6.71
N VAL A 149 13.51 -17.03 7.03
CA VAL A 149 13.13 -17.50 8.36
C VAL A 149 13.01 -19.01 8.30
N THR A 150 13.98 -19.73 8.86
CA THR A 150 13.97 -21.18 8.86
C THR A 150 13.43 -21.70 10.19
N VAL A 151 12.38 -22.50 10.12
CA VAL A 151 11.81 -23.22 11.25
C VAL A 151 12.24 -24.68 11.12
N GLN A 152 12.97 -25.18 12.12
CA GLN A 152 13.50 -26.54 12.11
C GLN A 152 12.36 -27.56 11.91
N ASP A 153 12.60 -28.55 11.07
CA ASP A 153 11.67 -29.64 10.72
C ASP A 153 10.35 -29.22 10.08
N VAL A 154 10.21 -27.92 9.76
CA VAL A 154 9.00 -27.35 9.12
C VAL A 154 9.29 -26.76 7.75
N GLY A 155 10.28 -25.87 7.65
CA GLY A 155 10.65 -25.26 6.37
C GLY A 155 11.24 -23.84 6.48
N THR A 156 11.51 -23.25 5.32
CA THR A 156 12.02 -21.89 5.22
C THR A 156 10.96 -20.98 4.57
N TYR A 157 10.74 -19.83 5.17
CA TYR A 157 9.76 -18.83 4.77
C TYR A 157 10.45 -17.49 4.52
N GLY A 158 9.86 -16.63 3.70
CA GLY A 158 10.31 -15.25 3.54
C GLY A 158 9.77 -14.37 4.66
N GLY A 159 10.64 -13.56 5.26
CA GLY A 159 10.27 -12.60 6.29
C GLY A 159 10.68 -11.17 5.91
N ALA A 160 9.81 -10.17 6.14
CA ALA A 160 10.18 -8.77 6.07
C ALA A 160 10.84 -8.33 7.38
N VAL A 161 11.88 -7.51 7.27
CA VAL A 161 12.54 -6.92 8.45
C VAL A 161 11.70 -5.73 8.92
N GLY A 162 11.43 -5.66 10.22
CA GLY A 162 10.77 -4.50 10.82
C GLY A 162 11.72 -3.31 11.03
N ASP A 163 11.15 -2.14 11.32
CA ASP A 163 11.90 -0.87 11.44
C ASP A 163 12.59 -0.69 12.80
N PHE A 164 12.44 -1.66 13.70
CA PHE A 164 12.78 -1.51 15.13
C PHE A 164 14.19 -1.98 15.51
N ALA A 165 14.92 -2.64 14.65
CA ALA A 165 16.25 -3.14 14.97
C ALA A 165 17.14 -3.30 13.74
N ALA A 166 18.46 -3.25 13.95
CA ALA A 166 19.41 -3.71 12.95
C ALA A 166 19.22 -5.23 12.74
N PHE A 167 19.19 -5.64 11.47
CA PHE A 167 19.06 -7.04 11.12
C PHE A 167 20.25 -7.84 11.67
N GLN A 168 19.94 -8.92 12.39
CA GLN A 168 20.92 -9.90 12.85
C GLN A 168 20.37 -11.31 12.58
N THR A 169 21.25 -12.21 12.13
CA THR A 169 20.90 -13.62 12.08
C THR A 169 20.96 -14.20 13.49
N VAL A 170 19.85 -14.69 13.98
CA VAL A 170 19.73 -15.30 15.31
C VAL A 170 19.10 -16.68 15.20
N THR A 171 19.46 -17.57 16.11
CA THR A 171 18.85 -18.89 16.24
C THR A 171 18.48 -19.10 17.70
N TYR A 172 17.20 -19.16 17.97
CA TYR A 172 16.64 -19.39 19.30
C TYR A 172 15.43 -20.31 19.21
N PRO A 173 15.09 -21.04 20.28
CA PRO A 173 13.79 -21.68 20.38
C PRO A 173 12.69 -20.62 20.26
N TYR A 174 11.56 -21.00 19.71
CA TYR A 174 10.41 -20.10 19.57
C TYR A 174 9.23 -20.60 20.39
N ASP A 175 8.33 -19.70 20.72
CA ASP A 175 7.05 -20.05 21.31
C ASP A 175 5.97 -19.07 20.81
N PHE A 176 4.74 -19.55 20.81
CA PHE A 176 3.61 -18.73 20.41
C PHE A 176 3.15 -17.87 21.59
N TRP A 177 2.84 -16.60 21.33
CA TRP A 177 2.46 -15.63 22.35
C TRP A 177 1.34 -16.11 23.26
N GLY A 178 0.29 -16.70 22.70
CA GLY A 178 -0.83 -17.25 23.45
C GLY A 178 -0.52 -18.43 24.35
N ASN A 179 0.64 -19.09 24.18
CA ASN A 179 1.03 -20.20 25.03
C ASN A 179 1.64 -19.75 26.36
N LEU A 180 2.29 -18.60 26.37
CA LEU A 180 3.07 -18.12 27.52
C LEU A 180 2.47 -16.88 28.19
N THR A 181 1.36 -16.39 27.70
CA THR A 181 0.67 -15.22 28.24
C THR A 181 -0.82 -15.49 28.42
N SER A 182 -1.50 -14.63 29.15
CA SER A 182 -2.97 -14.68 29.27
C SER A 182 -3.72 -14.20 28.01
N ASP A 183 -3.00 -13.66 27.02
CA ASP A 183 -3.58 -13.22 25.75
C ASP A 183 -3.75 -14.39 24.79
N THR A 184 -4.86 -15.11 24.92
CA THR A 184 -5.20 -16.27 24.06
C THR A 184 -5.43 -15.88 22.59
N SER A 185 -5.61 -14.58 22.27
CA SER A 185 -5.70 -14.11 20.89
C SER A 185 -4.36 -14.24 20.15
N GLY A 186 -3.26 -14.22 20.89
CA GLY A 186 -1.90 -14.29 20.37
C GLY A 186 -1.45 -13.01 19.64
N GLN A 187 -2.14 -11.91 19.84
CA GLN A 187 -1.92 -10.66 19.08
C GLN A 187 -0.93 -9.68 19.76
N ALA A 188 -0.59 -9.90 21.03
CA ALA A 188 0.29 -9.02 21.80
C ALA A 188 -0.16 -7.54 21.79
N CYS A 189 -1.46 -7.30 21.89
CA CYS A 189 -2.01 -5.95 21.91
C CYS A 189 -1.99 -5.28 23.29
N SER A 190 -1.58 -6.00 24.31
CA SER A 190 -1.47 -5.51 25.70
C SER A 190 -0.12 -5.90 26.30
N ALA A 191 0.37 -5.08 27.19
CA ALA A 191 1.60 -5.37 27.93
C ALA A 191 1.46 -6.70 28.71
N VAL A 192 2.55 -7.45 28.78
CA VAL A 192 2.63 -8.70 29.54
C VAL A 192 3.56 -8.50 30.73
N SER A 193 3.25 -9.12 31.85
CA SER A 193 4.08 -9.09 33.05
C SER A 193 5.25 -10.08 32.94
N GLY A 194 6.40 -9.68 33.47
CA GLY A 194 7.60 -10.53 33.49
C GLY A 194 8.29 -10.63 32.13
N THR A 195 9.04 -11.70 31.94
CA THR A 195 9.84 -11.96 30.73
C THR A 195 9.56 -13.37 30.15
N PRO A 196 8.32 -13.67 29.75
CA PRO A 196 7.93 -15.04 29.37
C PRO A 196 8.70 -15.57 28.13
N PHE A 197 9.26 -14.66 27.32
CA PHE A 197 10.05 -15.01 26.13
C PHE A 197 11.56 -14.83 26.31
N ALA A 198 12.05 -14.77 27.55
CA ALA A 198 13.50 -14.71 27.78
C ALA A 198 14.22 -15.89 27.08
N GLY A 199 15.16 -15.57 26.18
CA GLY A 199 15.90 -16.57 25.38
C GLY A 199 15.08 -17.29 24.31
N LYS A 200 13.94 -16.76 23.91
CA LYS A 200 13.06 -17.29 22.87
C LYS A 200 12.68 -16.23 21.85
N ILE A 201 12.28 -16.67 20.66
CA ILE A 201 11.61 -15.85 19.67
C ILE A 201 10.10 -15.90 19.94
N ALA A 202 9.47 -14.74 20.15
CA ALA A 202 8.03 -14.66 20.30
C ALA A 202 7.34 -14.71 18.92
N VAL A 203 6.48 -15.69 18.70
CA VAL A 203 5.63 -15.74 17.50
C VAL A 203 4.28 -15.11 17.84
N ILE A 204 3.95 -14.03 17.12
CA ILE A 204 2.79 -13.18 17.39
C ILE A 204 1.91 -13.15 16.15
N ARG A 205 0.60 -13.24 16.33
CA ARG A 205 -0.36 -13.00 15.23
C ARG A 205 -0.39 -11.52 14.86
N ARG A 206 -0.57 -11.22 13.58
CA ARG A 206 -0.68 -9.85 13.09
C ARG A 206 -1.79 -9.08 13.81
N GLY A 207 -3.01 -9.57 13.85
CA GLY A 207 -4.13 -9.03 14.59
C GLY A 207 -4.47 -7.57 14.33
N ALA A 208 -5.22 -6.96 15.26
CA ALA A 208 -5.83 -5.64 15.09
C ALA A 208 -4.94 -4.46 15.51
N CYS A 209 -4.04 -4.63 16.48
CA CYS A 209 -3.18 -3.52 16.95
C CYS A 209 -1.98 -3.28 16.03
N THR A 210 -1.42 -2.07 16.10
CA THR A 210 -0.25 -1.68 15.31
C THR A 210 1.01 -2.46 15.74
N PHE A 211 1.99 -2.57 14.85
CA PHE A 211 3.27 -3.20 15.19
C PHE A 211 4.05 -2.44 16.27
N THR A 212 3.86 -1.14 16.37
CA THR A 212 4.46 -0.29 17.40
C THR A 212 3.94 -0.62 18.81
N THR A 213 2.74 -1.22 18.90
CA THR A 213 2.14 -1.62 20.18
C THR A 213 2.68 -2.98 20.65
N LYS A 214 3.16 -3.81 19.74
CA LYS A 214 3.68 -5.17 19.98
C LYS A 214 5.13 -5.16 20.39
#